data_80aba3f858eaf07e6f3f0e9551be35f6
#
_entry.id   80aba3f858eaf07e6f3f0e9551be35f6
#
_cell.length_a   1.000
_cell.length_b   1.000
_cell.length_c   1.000
_cell.angle_alpha   90.00
_cell.angle_beta   90.00
_cell.angle_gamma   90.00
#
_symmetry.space_group_name_H-M   'P 1'
#
loop_
_entity.id
_entity.type
_entity.pdbx_description
1 polymer ?
#
loop_
_entity_poly.entity_id
_entity_poly.type
_entity_poly.pdbx_seq_one_letter_code
_entity_poly.pdbx_strand_id
1 'polypeptide(L)'
;MEKFADKIKDLLQEKRTCYEQLTELLKREREVIIAMDVDSLWQITGEKNETVKGIEALRSRMINLLDEHGIDHDMNLNSFRLSQLVRLIPGSPKEKADVEAERLSIDGQKDEIQRLASENQRYVGEYLEVIHDVLSTIVTLTGPEQYEIPGKLCESKQPNHFIQAEV
;
A
#
# COMPACT_ATOMS: atom_id res chain seq x y z
N MET A 1 -28.14 -9.64 24.43
CA MET A 1 -27.17 -10.46 23.68
C MET A 1 -27.05 -9.84 22.31
N GLU A 2 -25.91 -9.28 22.01
CA GLU A 2 -25.64 -8.66 20.72
C GLU A 2 -25.66 -9.73 19.62
N LYS A 3 -26.39 -9.48 18.54
CA LYS A 3 -26.53 -10.45 17.48
C LYS A 3 -25.22 -10.57 16.68
N PHE A 4 -24.92 -11.73 16.17
CA PHE A 4 -23.72 -11.96 15.33
C PHE A 4 -23.62 -10.96 14.17
N ALA A 5 -24.74 -10.69 13.49
CA ALA A 5 -24.79 -9.73 12.40
C ALA A 5 -24.41 -8.30 12.83
N ASP A 6 -24.79 -7.88 14.03
CA ASP A 6 -24.45 -6.55 14.56
C ASP A 6 -22.94 -6.45 14.79
N LYS A 7 -22.32 -7.48 15.38
CA LYS A 7 -20.87 -7.51 15.59
C LYS A 7 -20.08 -7.46 14.28
N ILE A 8 -20.54 -8.20 13.26
CA ILE A 8 -19.91 -8.14 11.92
C ILE A 8 -20.06 -6.76 11.31
N LYS A 9 -21.24 -6.15 11.46
CA LYS A 9 -21.50 -4.79 10.97
C LYS A 9 -20.55 -3.77 11.62
N ASP A 10 -20.36 -3.85 12.93
CA ASP A 10 -19.44 -2.97 13.65
C ASP A 10 -18.01 -3.14 13.17
N LEU A 11 -17.55 -4.38 12.97
CA LEU A 11 -16.21 -4.65 12.40
C LEU A 11 -16.06 -4.13 10.96
N LEU A 12 -17.11 -4.17 10.16
CA LEU A 12 -17.09 -3.58 8.82
C LEU A 12 -17.06 -2.05 8.87
N GLN A 13 -17.75 -1.42 9.81
CA GLN A 13 -17.68 0.03 10.01
C GLN A 13 -16.28 0.46 10.48
N GLU A 14 -15.67 -0.26 11.45
CA GLU A 14 -14.27 -0.04 11.83
C GLU A 14 -13.33 -0.15 10.61
N LYS A 15 -13.55 -1.16 9.77
CA LYS A 15 -12.75 -1.36 8.55
C LYS A 15 -12.95 -0.25 7.53
N ARG A 16 -14.17 0.25 7.36
CA ARG A 16 -14.46 1.41 6.51
C ARG A 16 -13.69 2.64 6.98
N THR A 17 -13.69 2.90 8.29
CA THR A 17 -12.93 4.01 8.87
C THR A 17 -11.42 3.88 8.58
N CYS A 18 -10.85 2.67 8.68
CA CYS A 18 -9.45 2.45 8.28
C CYS A 18 -9.20 2.76 6.80
N TYR A 19 -10.13 2.43 5.91
CA TYR A 19 -10.01 2.75 4.49
C TYR A 19 -10.16 4.26 4.21
N GLU A 20 -11.02 4.97 4.94
CA GLU A 20 -11.12 6.43 4.89
C GLU A 20 -9.79 7.07 5.31
N GLN A 21 -9.20 6.60 6.41
CA GLN A 21 -7.87 7.05 6.86
C GLN A 21 -6.79 6.78 5.81
N LEU A 22 -6.77 5.59 5.22
CA LEU A 22 -5.80 5.24 4.18
C LEU A 22 -5.96 6.11 2.93
N THR A 23 -7.19 6.44 2.56
CA THR A 23 -7.48 7.36 1.45
C THR A 23 -6.90 8.75 1.71
N GLU A 24 -7.08 9.29 2.91
CA GLU A 24 -6.53 10.60 3.29
C GLU A 24 -5.00 10.58 3.35
N LEU A 25 -4.40 9.48 3.84
CA LEU A 25 -2.95 9.31 3.83
C LEU A 25 -2.38 9.29 2.41
N LEU A 26 -3.05 8.63 1.46
CA LEU A 26 -2.64 8.60 0.06
C LEU A 26 -2.75 9.97 -0.62
N LYS A 27 -3.73 10.77 -0.27
CA LYS A 27 -3.84 12.16 -0.76
C LYS A 27 -2.69 13.02 -0.22
N ARG A 28 -2.43 12.96 1.09
CA ARG A 28 -1.29 13.64 1.72
C ARG A 28 0.04 13.17 1.14
N GLU A 29 0.20 11.87 0.89
CA GLU A 29 1.37 11.31 0.24
C GLU A 29 1.62 11.96 -1.13
N ARG A 30 0.59 12.16 -1.94
CA ARG A 30 0.70 12.85 -3.23
C ARG A 30 1.25 14.28 -3.07
N GLU A 31 0.71 15.04 -2.12
CA GLU A 31 1.16 16.41 -1.87
C GLU A 31 2.64 16.46 -1.50
N VAL A 32 3.07 15.53 -0.65
CA VAL A 32 4.45 15.39 -0.19
C VAL A 32 5.39 14.94 -1.32
N ILE A 33 4.94 14.00 -2.18
CA ILE A 33 5.69 13.58 -3.37
C ILE A 33 5.91 14.78 -4.30
N ILE A 34 4.86 15.56 -4.57
CA ILE A 34 4.95 16.76 -5.43
C ILE A 34 5.89 17.80 -4.82
N ALA A 35 5.88 17.96 -3.50
CA ALA A 35 6.78 18.85 -2.77
C ALA A 35 8.22 18.33 -2.63
N MET A 36 8.48 17.07 -3.03
CA MET A 36 9.77 16.37 -2.82
C MET A 36 10.22 16.33 -1.35
N ASP A 37 9.28 16.32 -0.41
CA ASP A 37 9.55 16.24 1.02
C ASP A 37 9.70 14.78 1.45
N VAL A 38 10.94 14.30 1.43
CA VAL A 38 11.28 12.91 1.73
C VAL A 38 11.00 12.54 3.19
N ASP A 39 11.22 13.45 4.13
CA ASP A 39 11.04 13.19 5.56
C ASP A 39 9.56 12.96 5.87
N SER A 40 8.68 13.84 5.37
CA SER A 40 7.23 13.66 5.49
C SER A 40 6.74 12.42 4.76
N LEU A 41 7.35 12.03 3.64
CA LEU A 41 7.01 10.80 2.92
C LEU A 41 7.28 9.55 3.76
N TRP A 42 8.40 9.50 4.47
CA TRP A 42 8.72 8.41 5.40
C TRP A 42 7.72 8.32 6.55
N GLN A 43 7.33 9.47 7.12
CA GLN A 43 6.32 9.52 8.16
C GLN A 43 4.98 8.96 7.68
N ILE A 44 4.47 9.43 6.53
CA ILE A 44 3.21 8.96 5.94
C ILE A 44 3.27 7.46 5.64
N THR A 45 4.41 6.96 5.17
CA THR A 45 4.60 5.52 4.94
C THR A 45 4.45 4.73 6.23
N GLY A 46 4.99 5.21 7.35
CA GLY A 46 4.78 4.63 8.68
C GLY A 46 3.30 4.60 9.07
N GLU A 47 2.58 5.72 8.93
CA GLU A 47 1.16 5.84 9.24
C GLU A 47 0.30 4.88 8.36
N LYS A 48 0.63 4.75 7.07
CA LYS A 48 -0.03 3.79 6.17
C LYS A 48 0.18 2.34 6.64
N ASN A 49 1.39 1.98 7.00
CA ASN A 49 1.71 0.63 7.47
C ASN A 49 0.92 0.27 8.73
N GLU A 50 0.79 1.19 9.69
CA GLU A 50 -0.03 0.96 10.88
C GLU A 50 -1.52 0.82 10.54
N THR A 51 -2.04 1.62 9.61
CA THR A 51 -3.43 1.50 9.15
C THR A 51 -3.68 0.14 8.46
N VAL A 52 -2.74 -0.34 7.65
CA VAL A 52 -2.82 -1.66 7.00
C VAL A 52 -2.82 -2.79 8.04
N LYS A 53 -1.95 -2.73 9.05
CA LYS A 53 -1.96 -3.70 10.16
C LYS A 53 -3.31 -3.70 10.90
N GLY A 54 -3.92 -2.54 11.09
CA GLY A 54 -5.27 -2.42 11.65
C GLY A 54 -6.32 -3.16 10.79
N ILE A 55 -6.26 -3.01 9.48
CA ILE A 55 -7.15 -3.71 8.55
C ILE A 55 -6.96 -5.24 8.61
N GLU A 56 -5.72 -5.71 8.75
CA GLU A 56 -5.41 -7.14 8.89
C GLU A 56 -5.92 -7.69 10.23
N ALA A 57 -5.76 -6.94 11.31
CA ALA A 57 -6.32 -7.30 12.62
C ALA A 57 -7.85 -7.42 12.59
N LEU A 58 -8.53 -6.53 11.85
CA LEU A 58 -9.99 -6.63 11.66
C LEU A 58 -10.39 -7.89 10.88
N ARG A 59 -9.61 -8.31 9.86
CA ARG A 59 -9.84 -9.58 9.17
C ARG A 59 -9.74 -10.76 10.13
N SER A 60 -8.69 -10.79 10.97
CA SER A 60 -8.53 -11.83 12.00
C SER A 60 -9.70 -11.87 12.96
N ARG A 61 -10.18 -10.71 13.43
CA ARG A 61 -11.35 -10.62 14.33
C ARG A 61 -12.61 -11.15 13.67
N MET A 62 -12.83 -10.90 12.38
CA MET A 62 -13.98 -11.41 11.64
C MET A 62 -13.93 -12.93 11.48
N ILE A 63 -12.75 -13.50 11.20
CA ILE A 63 -12.55 -14.96 11.09
C ILE A 63 -12.79 -15.60 12.46
N ASN A 64 -12.17 -15.11 13.52
CA ASN A 64 -12.36 -15.62 14.87
C ASN A 64 -13.83 -15.59 15.30
N LEU A 65 -14.57 -14.56 14.90
CA LEU A 65 -15.99 -14.44 15.21
C LEU A 65 -16.83 -15.52 14.52
N LEU A 66 -16.44 -15.97 13.31
CA LEU A 66 -17.07 -17.12 12.63
C LEU A 66 -16.81 -18.41 13.40
N ASP A 67 -15.54 -18.62 13.81
CA ASP A 67 -15.13 -19.80 14.59
C ASP A 67 -15.86 -19.88 15.94
N GLU A 68 -15.94 -18.77 16.67
CA GLU A 68 -16.66 -18.66 17.95
C GLU A 68 -18.15 -19.01 17.85
N HIS A 69 -18.75 -18.76 16.69
CA HIS A 69 -20.16 -19.07 16.44
C HIS A 69 -20.36 -20.41 15.74
N GLY A 70 -19.29 -21.20 15.56
CA GLY A 70 -19.36 -22.52 14.93
C GLY A 70 -19.82 -22.49 13.47
N ILE A 71 -19.54 -21.39 12.76
CA ILE A 71 -19.88 -21.24 11.34
C ILE A 71 -18.76 -21.86 10.52
N ASP A 72 -19.08 -22.95 9.82
CA ASP A 72 -18.13 -23.66 8.97
C ASP A 72 -17.68 -22.78 7.79
N HIS A 73 -16.38 -22.61 7.63
CA HIS A 73 -15.76 -21.83 6.56
C HIS A 73 -14.32 -22.31 6.27
N ASP A 74 -13.86 -22.06 5.06
CA ASP A 74 -12.50 -22.34 4.58
C ASP A 74 -11.62 -21.08 4.49
N MET A 75 -12.07 -19.95 5.06
CA MET A 75 -11.35 -18.68 5.00
C MET A 75 -10.19 -18.64 5.99
N ASN A 76 -9.06 -18.16 5.52
CA ASN A 76 -7.91 -17.74 6.31
C ASN A 76 -7.52 -16.29 5.92
N LEU A 77 -6.50 -15.73 6.57
CA LEU A 77 -6.07 -14.35 6.31
C LEU A 77 -5.77 -14.07 4.84
N ASN A 78 -5.21 -15.03 4.11
CA ASN A 78 -4.81 -14.88 2.71
C ASN A 78 -6.00 -15.09 1.75
N SER A 79 -6.95 -15.95 2.11
CA SER A 79 -8.14 -16.26 1.30
C SER A 79 -9.39 -15.48 1.71
N PHE A 80 -9.28 -14.57 2.68
CA PHE A 80 -10.41 -13.81 3.21
C PHE A 80 -11.08 -12.93 2.15
N ARG A 81 -12.39 -13.15 1.98
CA ARG A 81 -13.24 -12.37 1.07
C ARG A 81 -14.52 -11.91 1.79
N LEU A 82 -14.76 -10.61 1.79
CA LEU A 82 -15.99 -10.05 2.38
C LEU A 82 -17.27 -10.63 1.76
N SER A 83 -17.26 -10.92 0.47
CA SER A 83 -18.42 -11.53 -0.21
C SER A 83 -18.75 -12.94 0.30
N GLN A 84 -17.75 -13.73 0.70
CA GLN A 84 -17.96 -15.02 1.34
C GLN A 84 -18.49 -14.84 2.76
N LEU A 85 -17.89 -13.92 3.53
CA LEU A 85 -18.35 -13.59 4.88
C LEU A 85 -19.84 -13.26 4.90
N VAL A 86 -20.31 -12.35 4.03
CA VAL A 86 -21.72 -11.92 3.98
C VAL A 86 -22.66 -13.09 3.69
N ARG A 87 -22.24 -14.06 2.86
CA ARG A 87 -23.06 -15.25 2.56
C ARG A 87 -23.23 -16.16 3.77
N LEU A 88 -22.23 -16.21 4.63
CA LEU A 88 -22.20 -17.09 5.81
C LEU A 88 -22.97 -16.50 7.00
N ILE A 89 -23.28 -15.20 6.99
CA ILE A 89 -23.97 -14.54 8.11
C ILE A 89 -25.38 -15.12 8.30
N PRO A 90 -25.68 -15.71 9.46
CA PRO A 90 -27.05 -16.08 9.82
C PRO A 90 -27.82 -14.81 10.17
N GLY A 91 -29.02 -14.64 9.61
CA GLY A 91 -29.82 -13.47 9.93
C GLY A 91 -30.99 -13.28 8.98
N SER A 92 -31.82 -12.28 9.30
CA SER A 92 -32.96 -11.88 8.48
C SER A 92 -32.49 -11.26 7.15
N PRO A 93 -33.36 -11.23 6.13
CA PRO A 93 -33.02 -10.55 4.86
C PRO A 93 -32.60 -9.10 5.04
N LYS A 94 -33.13 -8.38 6.02
CA LYS A 94 -32.79 -7.00 6.33
C LYS A 94 -31.35 -6.89 6.87
N GLU A 95 -31.01 -7.72 7.87
CA GLU A 95 -29.63 -7.74 8.44
C GLU A 95 -28.58 -8.07 7.37
N LYS A 96 -28.88 -9.02 6.47
CA LYS A 96 -28.00 -9.33 5.34
C LYS A 96 -27.86 -8.18 4.35
N ALA A 97 -28.94 -7.47 4.06
CA ALA A 97 -28.90 -6.31 3.18
C ALA A 97 -28.07 -5.15 3.77
N ASP A 98 -28.18 -4.92 5.09
CA ASP A 98 -27.40 -3.89 5.77
C ASP A 98 -25.89 -4.19 5.71
N VAL A 99 -25.51 -5.44 5.97
CA VAL A 99 -24.10 -5.88 5.88
C VAL A 99 -23.58 -5.85 4.44
N GLU A 100 -24.42 -6.22 3.46
CA GLU A 100 -24.06 -6.15 2.04
C GLU A 100 -23.86 -4.70 1.59
N ALA A 101 -24.64 -3.74 2.07
CA ALA A 101 -24.45 -2.32 1.79
C ALA A 101 -23.10 -1.80 2.31
N GLU A 102 -22.70 -2.19 3.55
CA GLU A 102 -21.38 -1.86 4.09
C GLU A 102 -20.26 -2.50 3.24
N ARG A 103 -20.42 -3.75 2.82
CA ARG A 103 -19.46 -4.43 1.94
C ARG A 103 -19.25 -3.67 0.62
N LEU A 104 -20.34 -3.27 -0.04
CA LEU A 104 -20.27 -2.53 -1.30
C LEU A 104 -19.59 -1.17 -1.12
N SER A 105 -19.85 -0.48 -0.01
CA SER A 105 -19.15 0.77 0.33
C SER A 105 -17.64 0.56 0.48
N ILE A 106 -17.23 -0.51 1.18
CA ILE A 106 -15.82 -0.87 1.35
C ILE A 106 -15.17 -1.22 0.01
N ASP A 107 -15.85 -1.96 -0.87
CA ASP A 107 -15.30 -2.31 -2.19
C ASP A 107 -15.06 -1.04 -3.05
N GLY A 108 -15.98 -0.08 -3.03
CA GLY A 108 -15.78 1.21 -3.71
C GLY A 108 -14.58 2.00 -3.15
N GLN A 109 -14.39 1.98 -1.83
CA GLN A 109 -13.20 2.61 -1.21
C GLN A 109 -11.89 1.91 -1.60
N LYS A 110 -11.88 0.58 -1.74
CA LYS A 110 -10.71 -0.17 -2.21
C LYS A 110 -10.30 0.23 -3.62
N ASP A 111 -11.26 0.40 -4.52
CA ASP A 111 -10.98 0.82 -5.90
C ASP A 111 -10.35 2.23 -5.91
N GLU A 112 -10.87 3.15 -5.10
CA GLU A 112 -10.30 4.49 -4.97
C GLU A 112 -8.89 4.47 -4.36
N ILE A 113 -8.65 3.67 -3.33
CA ILE A 113 -7.32 3.48 -2.73
C ILE A 113 -6.34 2.95 -3.77
N GLN A 114 -6.75 1.94 -4.55
CA GLN A 114 -5.90 1.36 -5.60
C GLN A 114 -5.56 2.39 -6.68
N ARG A 115 -6.52 3.21 -7.08
CA ARG A 115 -6.31 4.30 -8.04
C ARG A 115 -5.31 5.32 -7.51
N LEU A 116 -5.50 5.81 -6.28
CA LEU A 116 -4.62 6.80 -5.65
C LEU A 116 -3.20 6.25 -5.46
N ALA A 117 -3.07 5.00 -4.99
CA ALA A 117 -1.77 4.37 -4.81
C ALA A 117 -1.02 4.21 -6.14
N SER A 118 -1.71 3.78 -7.21
CA SER A 118 -1.11 3.64 -8.54
C SER A 118 -0.66 4.98 -9.10
N GLU A 119 -1.45 6.04 -8.91
CA GLU A 119 -1.07 7.39 -9.33
C GLU A 119 0.16 7.90 -8.55
N ASN A 120 0.21 7.72 -7.23
CA ASN A 120 1.35 8.11 -6.41
C ASN A 120 2.62 7.35 -6.82
N GLN A 121 2.51 6.03 -7.08
CA GLN A 121 3.62 5.23 -7.57
C GLN A 121 4.15 5.75 -8.91
N ARG A 122 3.27 6.14 -9.82
CA ARG A 122 3.67 6.74 -11.10
C ARG A 122 4.45 8.03 -10.90
N TYR A 123 3.98 8.96 -10.04
CA TYR A 123 4.70 10.20 -9.74
C TYR A 123 6.10 9.93 -9.19
N VAL A 124 6.24 9.00 -8.26
CA VAL A 124 7.56 8.60 -7.73
C VAL A 124 8.46 8.08 -8.86
N GLY A 125 7.92 7.23 -9.75
CA GLY A 125 8.66 6.72 -10.90
C GLY A 125 9.17 7.83 -11.82
N GLU A 126 8.30 8.78 -12.18
CA GLU A 126 8.65 9.92 -13.02
C GLU A 126 9.77 10.79 -12.38
N TYR A 127 9.71 11.03 -11.07
CA TYR A 127 10.79 11.77 -10.37
C TYR A 127 12.11 11.01 -10.34
N LEU A 128 12.07 9.69 -10.14
CA LEU A 128 13.28 8.87 -10.15
C LEU A 128 13.95 8.86 -11.53
N GLU A 129 13.18 8.83 -12.63
CA GLU A 129 13.69 8.96 -13.99
C GLU A 129 14.42 10.29 -14.19
N VAL A 130 13.81 11.41 -13.79
CA VAL A 130 14.44 12.74 -13.88
C VAL A 130 15.75 12.80 -13.09
N ILE A 131 15.76 12.28 -11.87
CA ILE A 131 16.98 12.24 -11.04
C ILE A 131 18.06 11.38 -11.74
N HIS A 132 17.68 10.24 -12.28
CA HIS A 132 18.60 9.37 -13.02
C HIS A 132 19.22 10.09 -14.23
N ASP A 133 18.41 10.79 -15.01
CA ASP A 133 18.87 11.53 -16.18
C ASP A 133 19.85 12.67 -15.80
N VAL A 134 19.55 13.40 -14.73
CA VAL A 134 20.43 14.44 -14.21
C VAL A 134 21.77 13.85 -13.76
N LEU A 135 21.74 12.77 -12.97
CA LEU A 135 22.94 12.09 -12.52
C LEU A 135 23.76 11.54 -13.69
N SER A 136 23.13 10.94 -14.68
CA SER A 136 23.79 10.43 -15.88
C SER A 136 24.46 11.56 -16.66
N THR A 137 23.82 12.72 -16.75
CA THR A 137 24.40 13.91 -17.39
C THR A 137 25.62 14.43 -16.62
N ILE A 138 25.54 14.48 -15.29
CA ILE A 138 26.66 14.90 -14.44
C ILE A 138 27.85 13.93 -14.61
N VAL A 139 27.60 12.62 -14.56
CA VAL A 139 28.64 11.60 -14.73
C VAL A 139 29.33 11.70 -16.11
N THR A 140 28.54 11.98 -17.17
CA THR A 140 29.12 12.18 -18.52
C THR A 140 29.90 13.47 -18.64
N LEU A 141 29.49 14.54 -17.96
CA LEU A 141 30.19 15.83 -17.94
C LEU A 141 31.45 15.84 -17.03
N THR A 142 31.40 15.07 -15.94
CA THR A 142 32.51 14.88 -15.01
C THR A 142 33.29 13.61 -15.29
N GLY A 143 33.23 13.08 -16.53
CA GLY A 143 34.08 11.97 -16.97
C GLY A 143 35.48 12.15 -16.45
N PRO A 144 36.23 11.07 -16.18
CA PRO A 144 37.52 11.19 -15.50
C PRO A 144 38.34 12.23 -16.23
N GLU A 145 38.56 13.40 -15.59
CA GLU A 145 39.63 14.28 -16.01
C GLU A 145 40.89 13.43 -15.97
N GLN A 146 41.32 12.98 -17.14
CA GLN A 146 42.66 12.44 -17.27
C GLN A 146 43.61 13.60 -16.91
N TYR A 147 43.98 13.64 -15.65
CA TYR A 147 45.18 14.37 -15.28
C TYR A 147 46.33 13.72 -16.05
N GLU A 148 46.63 14.23 -17.23
CA GLU A 148 47.87 13.96 -17.92
C GLU A 148 49.00 14.48 -17.05
N ILE A 149 49.54 13.62 -16.20
CA ILE A 149 50.87 13.83 -15.65
C ILE A 149 51.83 13.68 -16.86
N PRO A 150 52.53 14.74 -17.24
CA PRO A 150 53.45 14.64 -18.39
C PRO A 150 54.46 13.53 -18.10
N GLY A 151 54.34 12.41 -18.77
CA GLY A 151 55.39 11.40 -18.81
C GLY A 151 55.06 9.95 -18.45
N LYS A 152 53.80 9.51 -18.22
CA LYS A 152 53.50 8.08 -18.10
C LYS A 152 52.13 7.73 -18.69
N LEU A 153 52.16 7.00 -19.80
CA LEU A 153 51.03 6.23 -20.31
C LEU A 153 50.69 5.12 -19.30
N CYS A 154 49.51 5.21 -18.68
CA CYS A 154 48.89 4.08 -18.00
C CYS A 154 47.62 3.71 -18.77
N GLU A 155 47.71 2.62 -19.54
CA GLU A 155 46.51 1.91 -19.98
C GLU A 155 45.77 1.33 -18.76
N SER A 156 44.61 1.82 -18.41
CA SER A 156 43.70 1.13 -17.54
C SER A 156 42.42 0.77 -18.28
N LYS A 157 42.43 -0.43 -18.84
CA LYS A 157 41.21 -1.16 -19.16
C LYS A 157 40.63 -1.72 -17.85
N GLN A 158 39.57 -1.10 -17.31
CA GLN A 158 38.61 -1.84 -16.52
C GLN A 158 37.24 -1.14 -16.62
N PRO A 159 36.18 -1.86 -17.05
CA PRO A 159 34.84 -1.36 -16.94
C PRO A 159 34.39 -1.41 -15.47
N ASN A 160 34.07 -0.26 -14.89
CA ASN A 160 33.48 -0.20 -13.56
C ASN A 160 32.05 -0.76 -13.62
N HIS A 161 31.92 -1.97 -13.10
CA HIS A 161 30.64 -2.50 -12.66
C HIS A 161 30.23 -1.77 -11.36
N PHE A 162 29.33 -0.82 -11.44
CA PHE A 162 28.64 -0.30 -10.27
C PHE A 162 27.16 -0.69 -10.36
N ILE A 163 26.80 -1.49 -9.37
CA ILE A 163 25.45 -1.77 -8.83
C ILE A 163 24.51 -2.56 -9.74
N GLN A 164 24.62 -3.89 -9.67
CA GLN A 164 23.45 -4.76 -9.74
C GLN A 164 22.82 -4.79 -8.34
N ALA A 165 21.71 -4.11 -8.17
CA ALA A 165 20.76 -4.40 -7.10
C ALA A 165 19.68 -5.31 -7.69
N GLU A 166 19.79 -6.60 -7.40
CA GLU A 166 18.69 -7.54 -7.57
C GLU A 166 17.67 -7.30 -6.44
N VAL A 167 16.41 -7.17 -6.84
CA VAL A 167 15.24 -7.29 -5.98
C VAL A 167 14.61 -8.65 -6.23
#